data_09e7d65ff7761bcffe9ca99326c754ae
#
_entry.id   09e7d65ff7761bcffe9ca99326c754ae
#
_cell.length_a   1.000
_cell.length_b   1.000
_cell.length_c   1.000
_cell.angle_alpha   90.00
_cell.angle_beta   90.00
_cell.angle_gamma   90.00
#
_symmetry.space_group_name_H-M   'P 1'
#
loop_
_entity.id
_entity.type
_entity.pdbx_description
1 polymer ?
#
loop_
_entity_poly.entity_id
_entity_poly.type
_entity_poly.pdbx_seq_one_letter_code
_entity_poly.pdbx_strand_id
1 'polypeptide(L)'
;MLIHSASQLLTLVGGPQRGRELGRLGIITDGAVLIRDENIAAVGTSEELRAAYPQEPLLDAGGHVVMPGLVDPHTHAIWVGDRLDEFELLSQGKPYHEIVSAGGGALATMRDTCAASLEML
;
A
#
# COMPACT_ATOMS: atom_id res chain seq x y z
N MET A 1 17.59 -7.15 14.22
CA MET A 1 17.74 -7.77 12.88
C MET A 1 18.07 -6.68 11.87
N LEU A 2 19.08 -6.88 11.05
CA LEU A 2 19.50 -5.94 10.00
C LEU A 2 19.15 -6.51 8.62
N ILE A 3 18.22 -5.86 7.91
CA ILE A 3 17.92 -6.13 6.51
C ILE A 3 18.90 -5.31 5.68
N HIS A 4 19.64 -5.93 4.75
CA HIS A 4 20.69 -5.29 3.96
C HIS A 4 20.62 -5.67 2.48
N SER A 5 21.49 -5.09 1.64
CA SER A 5 21.57 -5.35 0.20
C SER A 5 20.27 -5.06 -0.55
N ALA A 6 19.47 -4.10 -0.08
CA ALA A 6 18.34 -3.63 -0.85
C ALA A 6 18.84 -2.78 -2.03
N SER A 7 18.42 -3.10 -3.27
CA SER A 7 18.76 -2.24 -4.42
C SER A 7 18.31 -0.79 -4.18
N GLN A 8 17.16 -0.63 -3.55
CA GLN A 8 16.61 0.64 -3.08
C GLN A 8 15.87 0.42 -1.77
N LEU A 9 16.20 1.20 -0.74
CA LEU A 9 15.40 1.35 0.46
C LEU A 9 14.59 2.64 0.36
N LEU A 10 13.27 2.53 0.36
CA LEU A 10 12.35 3.67 0.34
C LEU A 10 11.99 4.03 1.78
N THR A 11 12.51 5.15 2.26
CA THR A 11 12.28 5.55 3.66
C THR A 11 10.98 6.34 3.86
N LEU A 12 10.47 6.98 2.82
CA LEU A 12 9.31 7.89 2.85
C LEU A 12 9.43 8.99 3.92
N VAL A 13 10.65 9.34 4.29
CA VAL A 13 10.92 10.40 5.28
C VAL A 13 10.41 11.74 4.78
N GLY A 14 9.78 12.52 5.66
CA GLY A 14 9.26 13.87 5.35
C GLY A 14 7.76 14.03 5.59
N GLY A 15 7.07 12.99 6.03
CA GLY A 15 5.62 13.03 6.33
C GLY A 15 4.75 13.02 5.07
N PRO A 16 3.45 13.33 5.21
CA PRO A 16 2.51 13.29 4.09
C PRO A 16 2.90 14.26 2.98
N GLN A 17 3.09 13.73 1.78
CA GLN A 17 3.50 14.49 0.62
C GLN A 17 2.28 15.00 -0.15
N ARG A 18 2.37 16.22 -0.69
CA ARG A 18 1.28 16.85 -1.45
C ARG A 18 1.83 17.63 -2.66
N GLY A 19 1.05 17.70 -3.72
CA GLY A 19 1.38 18.49 -4.89
C GLY A 19 2.74 18.11 -5.50
N ARG A 20 3.65 19.06 -5.61
CA ARG A 20 4.97 18.85 -6.23
C ARG A 20 5.91 17.97 -5.41
N GLU A 21 5.59 17.72 -4.13
CA GLU A 21 6.38 16.85 -3.27
C GLU A 21 6.03 15.37 -3.45
N LEU A 22 4.94 15.07 -4.16
CA LEU A 22 4.57 13.69 -4.48
C LEU A 22 5.70 12.99 -5.22
N GLY A 23 6.04 11.77 -4.77
CA GLY A 23 7.12 10.98 -5.35
C GLY A 23 8.50 11.20 -4.72
N ARG A 24 8.64 12.02 -3.69
CA ARG A 24 9.87 12.08 -2.88
C ARG A 24 9.94 10.88 -1.95
N LEU A 25 10.50 9.80 -2.45
CA LEU A 25 10.48 8.50 -1.76
C LEU A 25 11.58 8.35 -0.70
N GLY A 26 12.53 9.26 -0.60
CA GLY A 26 13.67 9.16 0.34
C GLY A 26 14.47 7.88 0.07
N ILE A 27 14.91 7.68 -1.18
CA ILE A 27 15.58 6.46 -1.62
C ILE A 27 17.03 6.43 -1.13
N ILE A 28 17.43 5.30 -0.54
CA ILE A 28 18.81 4.96 -0.25
C ILE A 28 19.18 3.78 -1.14
N THR A 29 20.14 3.99 -2.06
CA THR A 29 20.68 2.91 -2.90
C THR A 29 21.59 2.01 -2.07
N ASP A 30 21.62 0.70 -2.35
CA ASP A 30 22.24 -0.32 -1.50
C ASP A 30 21.85 -0.13 -0.05
N GLY A 31 20.54 0.06 0.16
CA GLY A 31 19.99 0.44 1.44
C GLY A 31 19.93 -0.71 2.44
N ALA A 32 19.94 -0.32 3.71
CA ALA A 32 19.73 -1.24 4.83
C ALA A 32 18.86 -0.60 5.91
N VAL A 33 18.14 -1.43 6.65
CA VAL A 33 17.32 -1.02 7.79
C VAL A 33 17.57 -1.93 8.98
N LEU A 34 17.84 -1.34 10.14
CA LEU A 34 17.96 -2.02 11.40
C LEU A 34 16.63 -1.99 12.15
N ILE A 35 16.11 -3.17 12.46
CA ILE A 35 14.89 -3.35 13.24
C ILE A 35 15.28 -3.94 14.61
N ARG A 36 14.86 -3.28 15.67
CA ARG A 36 14.95 -3.75 17.05
C ARG A 36 13.57 -3.71 17.67
N ASP A 37 13.17 -4.84 18.20
CA ASP A 37 11.81 -5.07 18.67
C ASP A 37 10.80 -4.75 17.55
N GLU A 38 9.91 -3.82 17.74
CA GLU A 38 8.91 -3.38 16.75
C GLU A 38 9.26 -2.03 16.11
N ASN A 39 10.52 -1.57 16.25
CA ASN A 39 10.91 -0.24 15.82
C ASN A 39 12.04 -0.27 14.78
N ILE A 40 12.00 0.68 13.85
CA ILE A 40 13.12 1.01 12.98
C ILE A 40 14.14 1.77 13.84
N ALA A 41 15.29 1.15 14.13
CA ALA A 41 16.34 1.73 14.95
C ALA A 41 17.33 2.56 14.15
N ALA A 42 17.59 2.19 12.89
CA ALA A 42 18.46 2.92 11.99
C ALA A 42 18.14 2.62 10.52
N VAL A 43 18.45 3.56 9.64
CA VAL A 43 18.45 3.40 8.18
C VAL A 43 19.73 3.99 7.63
N GLY A 44 20.26 3.43 6.55
CA GLY A 44 21.49 3.88 5.91
C GLY A 44 21.89 2.95 4.77
N THR A 45 23.12 3.03 4.31
CA THR A 45 23.65 2.05 3.35
C THR A 45 23.97 0.72 4.01
N SER A 46 24.00 -0.35 3.21
CA SER A 46 24.37 -1.69 3.71
C SER A 46 25.77 -1.70 4.33
N GLU A 47 26.71 -1.00 3.75
CA GLU A 47 28.07 -0.87 4.25
C GLU A 47 28.11 -0.21 5.63
N GLU A 48 27.47 0.96 5.77
CA GLU A 48 27.45 1.73 7.02
C GLU A 48 26.82 0.94 8.16
N LEU A 49 25.63 0.35 7.93
CA LEU A 49 24.92 -0.34 9.00
C LEU A 49 25.54 -1.67 9.37
N ARG A 50 26.11 -2.41 8.42
CA ARG A 50 26.83 -3.65 8.74
C ARG A 50 28.10 -3.37 9.54
N ALA A 51 28.80 -2.27 9.24
CA ALA A 51 29.97 -1.86 10.02
C ALA A 51 29.59 -1.39 11.44
N ALA A 52 28.50 -0.65 11.56
CA ALA A 52 28.04 -0.12 12.86
C ALA A 52 27.41 -1.21 13.78
N TYR A 53 26.81 -2.25 13.19
CA TYR A 53 26.04 -3.26 13.90
C TYR A 53 26.46 -4.70 13.52
N PRO A 54 27.73 -5.10 13.71
CA PRO A 54 28.27 -6.35 13.19
C PRO A 54 27.71 -7.60 13.89
N GLN A 55 27.04 -7.45 15.05
CA GLN A 55 26.50 -8.55 15.82
C GLN A 55 25.00 -8.79 15.59
N GLU A 56 24.35 -7.94 14.78
CA GLU A 56 22.93 -8.11 14.52
C GLU A 56 22.67 -9.28 13.58
N PRO A 57 21.60 -10.05 13.79
CA PRO A 57 21.14 -11.04 12.81
C PRO A 57 20.87 -10.38 11.46
N LEU A 58 21.39 -10.98 10.39
CA LEU A 58 21.31 -10.45 9.03
C LEU A 58 20.17 -11.10 8.25
N LEU A 59 19.48 -10.28 7.45
CA LEU A 59 18.55 -10.71 6.40
C LEU A 59 18.97 -10.04 5.10
N ASP A 60 19.37 -10.84 4.11
CA ASP A 60 19.74 -10.33 2.79
C ASP A 60 18.50 -10.07 1.95
N ALA A 61 18.31 -8.83 1.53
CA ALA A 61 17.23 -8.44 0.61
C ALA A 61 17.47 -8.89 -0.84
N GLY A 62 18.67 -9.43 -1.15
CA GLY A 62 18.97 -10.01 -2.46
C GLY A 62 18.81 -9.04 -3.64
N GLY A 63 19.05 -7.75 -3.43
CA GLY A 63 18.87 -6.74 -4.46
C GLY A 63 17.41 -6.32 -4.71
N HIS A 64 16.45 -6.82 -3.92
CA HIS A 64 15.06 -6.37 -4.01
C HIS A 64 14.89 -4.96 -3.44
N VAL A 65 13.78 -4.33 -3.80
CA VAL A 65 13.34 -3.07 -3.18
C VAL A 65 12.79 -3.37 -1.79
N VAL A 66 13.21 -2.58 -0.80
CA VAL A 66 12.66 -2.61 0.56
C VAL A 66 11.91 -1.32 0.82
N MET A 67 10.69 -1.42 1.29
CA MET A 67 9.80 -0.29 1.54
C MET A 67 8.87 -0.60 2.72
N PRO A 68 8.26 0.42 3.35
CA PRO A 68 7.19 0.20 4.32
C PRO A 68 6.05 -0.61 3.73
N GLY A 69 5.40 -1.44 4.55
CA GLY A 69 4.22 -2.19 4.13
C GLY A 69 3.10 -1.26 3.67
N LEU A 70 2.36 -1.68 2.66
CA LEU A 70 1.21 -0.93 2.17
C LEU A 70 0.09 -0.95 3.23
N VAL A 71 -0.50 0.23 3.46
CA VAL A 71 -1.64 0.40 4.35
C VAL A 71 -2.78 0.97 3.54
N ASP A 72 -3.87 0.23 3.45
CA ASP A 72 -5.11 0.71 2.86
C ASP A 72 -6.13 0.96 3.98
N PRO A 73 -6.41 2.23 4.33
CA PRO A 73 -7.32 2.57 5.42
C PRO A 73 -8.79 2.42 5.04
N HIS A 74 -9.11 2.20 3.77
CA HIS A 74 -10.47 2.06 3.27
C HIS A 74 -10.49 1.10 2.09
N THR A 75 -10.69 -0.17 2.37
CA THR A 75 -10.75 -1.20 1.33
C THR A 75 -12.07 -1.95 1.36
N HIS A 76 -12.53 -2.36 0.19
CA HIS A 76 -13.66 -3.29 0.00
C HIS A 76 -13.07 -4.66 -0.34
N ALA A 77 -12.50 -5.33 0.67
CA ALA A 77 -11.74 -6.57 0.49
C ALA A 77 -12.59 -7.75 0.02
N ILE A 78 -13.89 -7.76 0.37
CA ILE A 78 -14.83 -8.80 0.00
C ILE A 78 -16.09 -8.14 -0.57
N TRP A 79 -16.42 -8.51 -1.80
CA TRP A 79 -17.62 -8.01 -2.49
C TRP A 79 -17.97 -8.89 -3.68
N VAL A 80 -19.24 -8.87 -4.07
CA VAL A 80 -19.79 -9.58 -5.23
C VAL A 80 -20.56 -8.61 -6.11
N GLY A 81 -20.62 -8.92 -7.40
CA GLY A 81 -21.23 -8.06 -8.40
C GLY A 81 -20.26 -6.98 -8.93
N ASP A 82 -20.73 -6.28 -9.91
CA ASP A 82 -20.03 -5.10 -10.45
C ASP A 82 -21.03 -3.95 -10.64
N ARG A 83 -20.55 -2.81 -11.06
CA ARG A 83 -21.37 -1.63 -11.37
C ARG A 83 -21.00 -1.05 -12.73
N LEU A 84 -20.73 -1.92 -13.70
CA LEU A 84 -20.34 -1.50 -15.05
C LEU A 84 -21.44 -0.70 -15.73
N ASP A 85 -22.70 -1.10 -15.52
CA ASP A 85 -23.87 -0.37 -16.04
C ASP A 85 -23.94 1.05 -15.47
N GLU A 86 -23.61 1.22 -14.18
CA GLU A 86 -23.55 2.55 -13.56
C GLU A 86 -22.42 3.39 -14.17
N PHE A 87 -21.27 2.78 -14.44
CA PHE A 87 -20.15 3.46 -15.10
C PHE A 87 -20.55 3.92 -16.50
N GLU A 88 -21.29 3.11 -17.25
CA GLU A 88 -21.82 3.48 -18.57
C GLU A 88 -22.78 4.67 -18.46
N LEU A 89 -23.72 4.63 -17.50
CA LEU A 89 -24.65 5.74 -17.28
C LEU A 89 -23.92 7.04 -16.90
N LEU A 90 -22.92 6.97 -16.04
CA LEU A 90 -22.07 8.12 -15.67
C LEU A 90 -21.33 8.68 -16.90
N SER A 91 -20.81 7.80 -17.75
CA SER A 91 -20.10 8.18 -18.98
C SER A 91 -21.03 8.88 -19.99
N GLN A 92 -22.32 8.55 -19.96
CA GLN A 92 -23.38 9.22 -20.73
C GLN A 92 -23.85 10.53 -20.10
N GLY A 93 -23.27 10.91 -18.94
CA GLY A 93 -23.58 12.16 -18.24
C GLY A 93 -24.77 12.07 -17.28
N LYS A 94 -25.25 10.86 -16.94
CA LYS A 94 -26.32 10.73 -15.95
C LYS A 94 -25.83 11.12 -14.56
N PRO A 95 -26.54 11.99 -13.83
CA PRO A 95 -26.13 12.42 -12.50
C PRO A 95 -26.08 11.24 -11.50
N TYR A 96 -25.05 11.17 -10.68
CA TYR A 96 -24.86 10.07 -9.71
C TYR A 96 -26.02 9.90 -8.73
N HIS A 97 -26.64 11.02 -8.30
CA HIS A 97 -27.78 10.96 -7.39
C HIS A 97 -29.01 10.26 -8.00
N GLU A 98 -29.22 10.33 -9.33
CA GLU A 98 -30.30 9.59 -10.00
C GLU A 98 -30.00 8.08 -10.02
N ILE A 99 -28.75 7.67 -10.22
CA ILE A 99 -28.33 6.28 -10.16
C ILE A 99 -28.58 5.72 -8.75
N VAL A 100 -28.19 6.45 -7.71
CA VAL A 100 -28.41 6.04 -6.33
C VAL A 100 -29.92 5.98 -6.00
N SER A 101 -30.71 6.95 -6.44
CA SER A 101 -32.17 6.96 -6.25
C SER A 101 -32.88 5.78 -6.95
N ALA A 102 -32.30 5.30 -8.04
CA ALA A 102 -32.77 4.10 -8.74
C ALA A 102 -32.32 2.78 -8.08
N GLY A 103 -31.63 2.85 -6.95
CA GLY A 103 -31.17 1.69 -6.19
C GLY A 103 -29.76 1.22 -6.49
N GLY A 104 -28.98 2.01 -7.23
CA GLY A 104 -27.57 1.78 -7.51
C GLY A 104 -26.63 2.28 -6.39
N GLY A 105 -25.37 2.46 -6.75
CA GLY A 105 -24.32 2.90 -5.83
C GLY A 105 -23.88 1.84 -4.84
N ALA A 106 -23.36 2.27 -3.71
CA ALA A 106 -22.85 1.37 -2.67
C ALA A 106 -23.90 0.41 -2.12
N LEU A 107 -25.19 0.82 -2.11
CA LEU A 107 -26.29 -0.03 -1.64
C LEU A 107 -26.53 -1.24 -2.56
N ALA A 108 -26.29 -1.10 -3.87
CA ALA A 108 -26.35 -2.22 -4.80
C ALA A 108 -25.29 -3.27 -4.46
N THR A 109 -24.03 -2.85 -4.37
CA THR A 109 -22.92 -3.75 -3.96
C THR A 109 -23.18 -4.43 -2.61
N MET A 110 -23.72 -3.68 -1.64
CA MET A 110 -24.03 -4.24 -0.32
C MET A 110 -25.12 -5.31 -0.40
N ARG A 111 -26.20 -5.08 -1.16
CA ARG A 111 -27.27 -6.08 -1.36
C ARG A 111 -26.72 -7.35 -2.01
N ASP A 112 -25.96 -7.20 -3.09
CA ASP A 112 -25.42 -8.32 -3.85
C ASP A 112 -24.45 -9.14 -2.99
N THR A 113 -23.58 -8.48 -2.23
CA THR A 113 -22.63 -9.11 -1.32
C THR A 113 -23.36 -9.84 -0.18
N CYS A 114 -24.39 -9.23 0.43
CA CYS A 114 -25.18 -9.87 1.48
C CYS A 114 -26.01 -11.06 0.98
N ALA A 115 -26.37 -11.07 -0.29
CA ALA A 115 -27.12 -12.18 -0.90
C ALA A 115 -26.23 -13.32 -1.42
N ALA A 116 -24.92 -13.10 -1.51
CA ALA A 116 -23.97 -14.06 -2.05
C ALA A 116 -23.74 -15.25 -1.11
N SER A 117 -23.43 -16.41 -1.69
CA SER A 117 -22.93 -17.55 -0.91
C SER A 117 -21.46 -17.33 -0.52
N LEU A 118 -21.00 -18.09 0.51
CA LEU A 118 -19.59 -18.06 0.91
C LEU A 118 -18.63 -18.49 -0.20
N GLU A 119 -19.10 -19.29 -1.16
CA GLU A 119 -18.27 -19.73 -2.29
C GLU A 119 -18.10 -18.64 -3.35
N MET A 120 -18.97 -17.63 -3.36
CA MET A 120 -18.91 -16.48 -4.26
C MET A 120 -18.06 -15.33 -3.67
N LEU A 121 -17.86 -15.31 -2.37
CA LEU A 121 -17.05 -14.34 -1.62
C LEU A 121 -15.59 -14.77 -1.51
#